data_33146d37f67aadc44cf4d16003b943fb
#
_entry.id   33146d37f67aadc44cf4d16003b943fb
#
_cell.length_a   1.000
_cell.length_b   1.000
_cell.length_c   1.000
_cell.angle_alpha   90.00
_cell.angle_beta   90.00
_cell.angle_gamma   90.00
#
_symmetry.space_group_name_H-M   'P 1'
#
loop_
_entity.id
_entity.type
_entity.pdbx_description
1 polymer ?
#
loop_
_entity_poly.entity_id
_entity_poly.type
_entity_poly.pdbx_seq_one_letter_code
_entity_poly.pdbx_strand_id
1 'polypeptide(L)'
;MFDPRLNALNALRLALAVGVIFFHSFPLTGTPLRWWPAAQFLGNAFVDGFFALSGFLILSSWVRNPQWWAFLRARLLRILPAFYVCLAFTAFVAAPLAVVIRGEGMPPGFPESIESFVKNNALLEMRQFDIAGTPADVPFAQAWNGSLWTLYWEFKCYLAVLVLGVLGCLKWRLTVPMIFLLTLAGSITARIAHIDSILVNNTLRFALMFSAGAVVYVFRHRIPANWGLVAVAAVVIGWSTTAGDYRFYAALPLAYLLIVAGSLIKVPRLRLKNDLSYGMYIYAFPMQQLLATVGLASWGAVGFGIVSTLATVPLAAASWFLIERRALRYKTTRTAPTPNDPAAEPAPS
;
A
#
# COMPACT_ATOMS: atom_id res chain seq x y z
N MET A 1 5.01 -19.19 -15.22
CA MET A 1 4.89 -17.91 -15.94
C MET A 1 3.74 -17.09 -15.34
N PHE A 2 3.92 -15.82 -15.07
CA PHE A 2 2.90 -14.96 -14.48
C PHE A 2 1.74 -14.73 -15.48
N ASP A 3 0.52 -15.11 -15.09
CA ASP A 3 -0.70 -14.82 -15.83
C ASP A 3 -1.46 -13.68 -15.12
N PRO A 4 -1.66 -12.52 -15.76
CA PRO A 4 -2.39 -11.40 -15.16
C PRO A 4 -3.83 -11.72 -14.77
N ARG A 5 -4.46 -12.75 -15.38
CA ARG A 5 -5.86 -13.12 -15.15
C ARG A 5 -6.03 -14.27 -14.13
N LEU A 6 -4.98 -15.08 -13.96
CA LEU A 6 -5.02 -16.32 -13.18
C LEU A 6 -4.00 -16.28 -12.04
N ASN A 7 -4.12 -15.32 -11.12
CA ASN A 7 -3.22 -15.16 -9.99
C ASN A 7 -3.98 -14.77 -8.71
N ALA A 8 -3.33 -14.90 -7.57
CA ALA A 8 -3.85 -14.57 -6.25
C ALA A 8 -3.29 -13.24 -5.69
N LEU A 9 -2.76 -12.34 -6.53
CA LEU A 9 -2.14 -11.10 -6.05
C LEU A 9 -3.12 -10.19 -5.29
N ASN A 10 -4.40 -10.14 -5.70
CA ASN A 10 -5.39 -9.36 -4.96
C ASN A 10 -5.64 -9.95 -3.56
N ALA A 11 -5.61 -11.27 -3.41
CA ALA A 11 -5.72 -11.92 -2.09
C ALA A 11 -4.50 -11.63 -1.22
N LEU A 12 -3.28 -11.66 -1.80
CA LEU A 12 -2.07 -11.29 -1.07
C LEU A 12 -2.07 -9.81 -0.65
N ARG A 13 -2.51 -8.89 -1.53
CA ARG A 13 -2.68 -7.48 -1.16
C ARG A 13 -3.68 -7.29 -0.03
N LEU A 14 -4.78 -8.04 -0.06
CA LEU A 14 -5.76 -8.02 1.03
C LEU A 14 -5.15 -8.57 2.33
N ALA A 15 -4.39 -9.67 2.27
CA ALA A 15 -3.67 -10.21 3.42
C ALA A 15 -2.65 -9.20 4.00
N LEU A 16 -1.91 -8.49 3.14
CA LEU A 16 -1.01 -7.42 3.58
C LEU A 16 -1.77 -6.28 4.27
N ALA A 17 -2.93 -5.86 3.75
CA ALA A 17 -3.76 -4.83 4.39
C ALA A 17 -4.26 -5.27 5.77
N VAL A 18 -4.73 -6.51 5.89
CA VAL A 18 -5.12 -7.10 7.17
C VAL A 18 -3.92 -7.16 8.12
N GLY A 19 -2.74 -7.53 7.63
CA GLY A 19 -1.50 -7.51 8.43
C GLY A 19 -1.17 -6.12 8.98
N VAL A 20 -1.37 -5.06 8.19
CA VAL A 20 -1.22 -3.66 8.65
C VAL A 20 -2.22 -3.34 9.79
N ILE A 21 -3.48 -3.78 9.69
CA ILE A 21 -4.50 -3.60 10.73
C ILE A 21 -4.04 -4.27 12.03
N PHE A 22 -3.60 -5.53 11.94
CA PHE A 22 -3.11 -6.26 13.11
C PHE A 22 -1.89 -5.62 13.74
N PHE A 23 -0.94 -5.13 12.94
CA PHE A 23 0.22 -4.40 13.49
C PHE A 23 -0.21 -3.13 14.21
N HIS A 24 -1.07 -2.30 13.61
CA HIS A 24 -1.56 -1.09 14.24
C HIS A 24 -2.37 -1.36 15.51
N SER A 25 -2.97 -2.55 15.64
CA SER A 25 -3.69 -2.92 16.85
C SER A 25 -2.82 -2.93 18.11
N PHE A 26 -1.52 -3.19 18.00
CA PHE A 26 -0.61 -3.15 19.15
C PHE A 26 -0.47 -1.74 19.75
N PRO A 27 -0.05 -0.70 18.99
CA PRO A 27 0.01 0.65 19.56
C PRO A 27 -1.37 1.21 19.90
N LEU A 28 -2.42 0.88 19.13
CA LEU A 28 -3.78 1.39 19.34
C LEU A 28 -4.51 0.77 20.56
N THR A 29 -3.96 -0.31 21.13
CA THR A 29 -4.42 -0.90 22.39
C THR A 29 -3.48 -0.60 23.56
N GLY A 30 -2.43 0.19 23.34
CA GLY A 30 -1.41 0.46 24.36
C GLY A 30 -0.56 -0.76 24.73
N THR A 31 -0.57 -1.82 23.92
CA THR A 31 0.18 -3.06 24.13
C THR A 31 1.31 -3.22 23.13
N PRO A 32 2.42 -2.47 23.22
CA PRO A 32 3.48 -2.50 22.21
C PRO A 32 4.10 -3.89 22.13
N LEU A 33 4.40 -4.31 20.90
CA LEU A 33 5.09 -5.56 20.64
C LEU A 33 6.55 -5.46 21.11
N ARG A 34 6.89 -6.17 22.20
CA ARG A 34 8.19 -6.05 22.87
C ARG A 34 9.30 -6.89 22.22
N TRP A 35 8.94 -7.99 21.56
CA TRP A 35 9.93 -8.81 20.89
C TRP A 35 10.43 -8.13 19.60
N TRP A 36 11.64 -7.61 19.67
CA TRP A 36 12.22 -6.77 18.63
C TRP A 36 12.16 -7.35 17.21
N PRO A 37 12.55 -8.61 16.93
CA PRO A 37 12.47 -9.17 15.57
C PRO A 37 11.04 -9.14 15.01
N ALA A 38 10.03 -9.49 15.80
CA ALA A 38 8.64 -9.43 15.38
C ALA A 38 8.15 -8.00 15.21
N ALA A 39 8.51 -7.09 16.11
CA ALA A 39 8.13 -5.68 16.01
C ALA A 39 8.70 -5.03 14.75
N GLN A 40 9.98 -5.24 14.46
CA GLN A 40 10.62 -4.71 13.26
C GLN A 40 9.99 -5.29 11.99
N PHE A 41 9.79 -6.61 11.96
CA PHE A 41 9.26 -7.28 10.78
C PHE A 41 7.79 -6.93 10.56
N LEU A 42 6.93 -7.16 11.52
CA LEU A 42 5.49 -6.93 11.40
C LEU A 42 5.17 -5.45 11.17
N GLY A 43 5.94 -4.55 11.80
CA GLY A 43 5.77 -3.10 11.63
C GLY A 43 6.09 -2.57 10.24
N ASN A 44 6.81 -3.34 9.45
CA ASN A 44 7.33 -2.86 8.18
C ASN A 44 6.97 -3.77 7.00
N ALA A 45 7.02 -5.09 7.16
CA ALA A 45 6.97 -6.05 6.06
C ALA A 45 5.67 -5.99 5.25
N PHE A 46 4.55 -5.70 5.89
CA PHE A 46 3.27 -5.59 5.18
C PHE A 46 3.26 -4.40 4.21
N VAL A 47 3.74 -3.24 4.66
CA VAL A 47 3.88 -2.05 3.82
C VAL A 47 4.97 -2.26 2.76
N ASP A 48 6.12 -2.79 3.15
CA ASP A 48 7.23 -3.11 2.25
C ASP A 48 6.79 -4.12 1.17
N GLY A 49 5.93 -5.09 1.54
CA GLY A 49 5.29 -6.01 0.60
C GLY A 49 4.38 -5.31 -0.43
N PHE A 50 3.62 -4.30 0.00
CA PHE A 50 2.84 -3.47 -0.93
C PHE A 50 3.75 -2.76 -1.94
N PHE A 51 4.86 -2.17 -1.50
CA PHE A 51 5.81 -1.52 -2.39
C PHE A 51 6.47 -2.50 -3.36
N ALA A 52 6.81 -3.71 -2.91
CA ALA A 52 7.36 -4.76 -3.77
C ALA A 52 6.33 -5.20 -4.84
N LEU A 53 5.08 -5.45 -4.46
CA LEU A 53 4.02 -5.77 -5.43
C LEU A 53 3.75 -4.61 -6.38
N SER A 54 3.73 -3.37 -5.87
CA SER A 54 3.57 -2.16 -6.68
C SER A 54 4.70 -2.04 -7.70
N GLY A 55 5.96 -2.26 -7.32
CA GLY A 55 7.10 -2.22 -8.26
C GLY A 55 6.93 -3.14 -9.44
N PHE A 56 6.52 -4.39 -9.20
CA PHE A 56 6.23 -5.36 -10.26
C PHE A 56 5.07 -4.92 -11.16
N LEU A 57 3.95 -4.53 -10.57
CA LEU A 57 2.72 -4.20 -11.31
C LEU A 57 2.82 -2.87 -12.08
N ILE A 58 3.46 -1.88 -11.48
CA ILE A 58 3.58 -0.54 -12.06
C ILE A 58 4.57 -0.52 -13.22
N LEU A 59 5.73 -1.17 -13.06
CA LEU A 59 6.66 -1.33 -14.17
C LEU A 59 6.02 -2.14 -15.31
N SER A 60 5.32 -3.24 -15.01
CA SER A 60 4.54 -4.01 -15.98
C SER A 60 3.51 -3.14 -16.72
N SER A 61 2.85 -2.23 -16.03
CA SER A 61 1.86 -1.32 -16.62
C SER A 61 2.50 -0.35 -17.61
N TRP A 62 3.66 0.23 -17.25
CA TRP A 62 4.40 1.11 -18.14
C TRP A 62 4.90 0.39 -19.41
N VAL A 63 5.53 -0.76 -19.22
CA VAL A 63 6.10 -1.53 -20.36
C VAL A 63 5.03 -1.98 -21.36
N ARG A 64 3.81 -2.27 -20.89
CA ARG A 64 2.69 -2.65 -21.78
C ARG A 64 2.10 -1.47 -22.55
N ASN A 65 2.08 -0.29 -21.95
CA ASN A 65 1.57 0.92 -22.60
C ASN A 65 2.38 2.14 -22.13
N PRO A 66 3.47 2.50 -22.85
CA PRO A 66 4.37 3.58 -22.48
C PRO A 66 3.82 4.96 -22.84
N GLN A 67 2.57 5.24 -22.53
CA GLN A 67 1.92 6.53 -22.73
C GLN A 67 1.84 7.26 -21.39
N TRP A 68 2.61 8.36 -21.26
CA TRP A 68 2.76 9.07 -19.99
C TRP A 68 1.43 9.53 -19.37
N TRP A 69 0.54 10.09 -20.19
CA TRP A 69 -0.76 10.57 -19.70
C TRP A 69 -1.69 9.43 -19.27
N ALA A 70 -1.79 8.37 -20.08
CA ALA A 70 -2.60 7.20 -19.75
C ALA A 70 -2.08 6.52 -18.47
N PHE A 71 -0.76 6.46 -18.31
CA PHE A 71 -0.13 5.92 -17.10
C PHE A 71 -0.46 6.78 -15.87
N LEU A 72 -0.20 8.10 -15.94
CA LEU A 72 -0.45 9.02 -14.82
C LEU A 72 -1.93 9.03 -14.42
N ARG A 73 -2.83 9.19 -15.40
CA ARG A 73 -4.28 9.15 -15.18
C ARG A 73 -4.72 7.86 -14.48
N ALA A 74 -4.18 6.71 -14.90
CA ALA A 74 -4.51 5.43 -14.27
C ALA A 74 -4.08 5.36 -12.80
N ARG A 75 -2.99 6.03 -12.41
CA ARG A 75 -2.50 6.08 -11.01
C ARG A 75 -3.30 7.07 -10.19
N LEU A 76 -3.58 8.25 -10.74
CA LEU A 76 -4.43 9.25 -10.07
C LEU A 76 -5.83 8.69 -9.79
N LEU A 77 -6.46 8.05 -10.78
CA LEU A 77 -7.79 7.42 -10.62
C LEU A 77 -7.78 6.24 -9.64
N ARG A 78 -6.62 5.62 -9.41
CA ARG A 78 -6.48 4.52 -8.45
C ARG A 78 -6.39 5.02 -7.01
N ILE A 79 -5.74 6.16 -6.77
CA ILE A 79 -5.43 6.64 -5.41
C ILE A 79 -6.42 7.72 -4.98
N LEU A 80 -6.52 8.82 -5.75
CA LEU A 80 -7.13 10.07 -5.28
C LEU A 80 -8.61 9.98 -4.95
N PRO A 81 -9.50 9.32 -5.73
CA PRO A 81 -10.93 9.36 -5.44
C PRO A 81 -11.27 8.78 -4.08
N ALA A 82 -10.77 7.58 -3.75
CA ALA A 82 -11.03 6.96 -2.47
C ALA A 82 -10.25 7.61 -1.32
N PHE A 83 -9.05 8.15 -1.59
CA PHE A 83 -8.29 8.92 -0.61
C PHE A 83 -9.06 10.16 -0.14
N TYR A 84 -9.61 10.98 -1.06
CA TYR A 84 -10.39 12.15 -0.69
C TYR A 84 -11.68 11.80 0.05
N VAL A 85 -12.35 10.72 -0.34
CA VAL A 85 -13.53 10.25 0.39
C VAL A 85 -13.15 9.74 1.78
N CYS A 86 -11.99 9.10 1.94
CA CYS A 86 -11.49 8.70 3.26
C CYS A 86 -11.17 9.93 4.14
N LEU A 87 -10.52 10.97 3.62
CA LEU A 87 -10.32 12.21 4.34
C LEU A 87 -11.64 12.86 4.76
N ALA A 88 -12.61 12.93 3.84
CA ALA A 88 -13.94 13.46 4.14
C ALA A 88 -14.67 12.61 5.19
N PHE A 89 -14.63 11.27 5.08
CA PHE A 89 -15.18 10.37 6.08
C PHE A 89 -14.56 10.61 7.46
N THR A 90 -13.26 10.75 7.52
CA THR A 90 -12.56 11.03 8.78
C THR A 90 -12.99 12.37 9.37
N ALA A 91 -13.00 13.43 8.55
CA ALA A 91 -13.28 14.79 8.99
C ALA A 91 -14.73 15.02 9.37
N PHE A 92 -15.68 14.49 8.59
CA PHE A 92 -17.11 14.80 8.73
C PHE A 92 -17.92 13.67 9.38
N VAL A 93 -17.36 12.48 9.56
CA VAL A 93 -18.06 11.35 10.16
C VAL A 93 -17.29 10.84 11.39
N ALA A 94 -16.05 10.36 11.21
CA ALA A 94 -15.34 9.66 12.29
C ALA A 94 -15.01 10.60 13.48
N ALA A 95 -14.43 11.76 13.21
CA ALA A 95 -14.04 12.68 14.27
C ALA A 95 -15.26 13.27 15.02
N PRO A 96 -16.33 13.77 14.36
CA PRO A 96 -17.54 14.20 15.08
C PRO A 96 -18.22 13.07 15.85
N LEU A 97 -18.28 11.87 15.27
CA LEU A 97 -18.87 10.69 15.92
C LEU A 97 -18.11 10.32 17.21
N ALA A 98 -16.78 10.38 17.20
CA ALA A 98 -15.99 10.13 18.39
C ALA A 98 -16.30 11.11 19.53
N VAL A 99 -16.47 12.40 19.21
CA VAL A 99 -16.87 13.43 20.20
C VAL A 99 -18.25 13.12 20.78
N VAL A 100 -19.22 12.79 19.92
CA VAL A 100 -20.59 12.43 20.35
C VAL A 100 -20.60 11.17 21.23
N ILE A 101 -19.86 10.13 20.86
CA ILE A 101 -19.75 8.88 21.66
C ILE A 101 -19.22 9.15 23.06
N ARG A 102 -18.30 10.11 23.21
CA ARG A 102 -17.72 10.49 24.50
C ARG A 102 -18.68 11.33 25.37
N GLY A 103 -19.78 11.82 24.80
CA GLY A 103 -20.71 12.72 25.51
C GLY A 103 -20.13 14.10 25.77
N GLU A 104 -19.08 14.49 25.06
CA GLU A 104 -18.44 15.79 25.21
C GLU A 104 -19.01 16.78 24.17
N GLY A 105 -18.94 18.07 24.48
CA GLY A 105 -19.22 19.11 23.49
C GLY A 105 -18.14 19.16 22.42
N MET A 106 -18.45 19.73 21.25
CA MET A 106 -17.45 19.93 20.21
C MET A 106 -16.28 20.76 20.74
N PRO A 107 -15.03 20.33 20.55
CA PRO A 107 -13.86 21.08 20.96
C PRO A 107 -13.82 22.48 20.32
N PRO A 108 -13.26 23.50 21.00
CA PRO A 108 -13.06 24.82 20.40
C PRO A 108 -12.26 24.72 19.10
N GLY A 109 -12.66 25.45 18.05
CA GLY A 109 -11.98 25.46 16.75
C GLY A 109 -12.17 24.15 15.94
N PHE A 110 -13.15 23.31 16.26
CA PHE A 110 -13.37 22.04 15.56
C PHE A 110 -13.67 22.22 14.07
N PRO A 111 -14.55 23.16 13.63
CA PRO A 111 -14.79 23.40 12.20
C PRO A 111 -13.54 23.85 11.45
N GLU A 112 -12.77 24.77 12.02
CA GLU A 112 -11.52 25.29 11.44
C GLU A 112 -10.47 24.18 11.35
N SER A 113 -10.44 23.28 12.34
CA SER A 113 -9.55 22.12 12.34
C SER A 113 -9.94 21.08 11.28
N ILE A 114 -11.23 20.88 10.99
CA ILE A 114 -11.70 20.06 9.87
C ILE A 114 -11.19 20.64 8.54
N GLU A 115 -11.36 21.96 8.35
CA GLU A 115 -10.92 22.62 7.11
C GLU A 115 -9.40 22.49 6.93
N SER A 116 -8.62 22.76 7.99
CA SER A 116 -7.16 22.63 7.94
C SER A 116 -6.72 21.19 7.73
N PHE A 117 -7.38 20.20 8.36
CA PHE A 117 -7.10 18.78 8.17
C PHE A 117 -7.25 18.34 6.71
N VAL A 118 -8.34 18.75 6.05
CA VAL A 118 -8.56 18.41 4.64
C VAL A 118 -7.54 19.12 3.74
N LYS A 119 -7.31 20.42 3.96
CA LYS A 119 -6.36 21.22 3.16
C LYS A 119 -4.91 20.73 3.28
N ASN A 120 -4.45 20.51 4.52
CA ASN A 120 -3.07 20.15 4.80
C ASN A 120 -2.72 18.75 4.27
N ASN A 121 -3.72 17.86 4.14
CA ASN A 121 -3.52 16.48 3.70
C ASN A 121 -3.89 16.24 2.23
N ALA A 122 -4.43 17.24 1.53
CA ALA A 122 -4.95 17.08 0.16
C ALA A 122 -3.94 16.57 -0.88
N LEU A 123 -2.64 16.78 -0.66
CA LEU A 123 -1.57 16.38 -1.59
C LEU A 123 -0.92 15.03 -1.25
N LEU A 124 -1.64 14.12 -0.58
CA LEU A 124 -1.17 12.80 -0.12
C LEU A 124 -0.11 12.86 1.00
N GLU A 125 0.49 14.02 1.25
CA GLU A 125 1.42 14.23 2.35
C GLU A 125 0.63 14.50 3.64
N MET A 126 0.70 13.57 4.59
CA MET A 126 0.03 13.72 5.88
C MET A 126 0.79 14.71 6.76
N ARG A 127 0.29 15.94 6.86
CA ARG A 127 0.87 17.04 7.65
C ARG A 127 0.09 17.31 8.93
N GLN A 128 -1.17 16.90 8.98
CA GLN A 128 -2.03 17.00 10.15
C GLN A 128 -2.68 15.66 10.41
N PHE A 129 -2.56 15.14 11.63
CA PHE A 129 -3.09 13.84 12.00
C PHE A 129 -4.34 13.93 12.88
N ASP A 130 -4.49 14.98 13.66
CA ASP A 130 -5.60 15.24 14.55
C ASP A 130 -6.64 16.21 13.96
N ILE A 131 -7.81 16.26 14.58
CA ILE A 131 -8.83 17.27 14.33
C ILE A 131 -9.24 17.84 15.69
N ALA A 132 -8.79 19.08 15.99
CA ALA A 132 -9.00 19.76 17.28
C ALA A 132 -8.64 18.88 18.49
N GLY A 133 -7.49 18.20 18.43
CA GLY A 133 -7.00 17.31 19.47
C GLY A 133 -7.67 15.94 19.55
N THR A 134 -8.63 15.64 18.65
CA THR A 134 -9.26 14.30 18.59
C THR A 134 -8.45 13.35 17.69
N PRO A 135 -8.55 12.00 17.90
CA PRO A 135 -9.19 11.33 19.01
C PRO A 135 -8.42 11.58 20.32
N ALA A 136 -9.15 11.85 21.40
CA ALA A 136 -8.57 12.04 22.73
C ALA A 136 -8.87 10.82 23.62
N ASP A 137 -8.10 10.65 24.71
CA ASP A 137 -8.27 9.60 25.72
C ASP A 137 -8.37 8.16 25.16
N VAL A 138 -7.67 7.93 24.08
CA VAL A 138 -7.41 6.60 23.51
C VAL A 138 -5.92 6.30 23.63
N PRO A 139 -5.50 5.02 23.64
CA PRO A 139 -4.08 4.67 23.81
C PRO A 139 -3.13 5.30 22.78
N PHE A 140 -3.63 5.58 21.58
CA PHE A 140 -2.90 6.28 20.51
C PHE A 140 -3.67 7.53 20.10
N ALA A 141 -3.57 8.57 20.93
CA ALA A 141 -4.32 9.81 20.76
C ALA A 141 -3.81 10.67 19.58
N GLN A 142 -4.62 11.64 19.15
CA GLN A 142 -4.29 12.69 18.19
C GLN A 142 -3.84 12.21 16.81
N ALA A 143 -4.32 11.05 16.37
CA ALA A 143 -4.03 10.56 15.03
C ALA A 143 -5.22 9.81 14.43
N TRP A 144 -5.85 10.36 13.38
CA TRP A 144 -6.96 9.73 12.68
C TRP A 144 -6.53 8.83 11.54
N ASN A 145 -5.58 9.25 10.75
CA ASN A 145 -5.19 8.59 9.50
C ASN A 145 -3.71 8.18 9.51
N GLY A 146 -3.28 7.53 10.59
CA GLY A 146 -1.89 7.17 10.82
C GLY A 146 -1.25 6.23 9.79
N SER A 147 -2.03 5.61 8.88
CA SER A 147 -1.49 4.75 7.81
C SER A 147 -1.28 5.47 6.48
N LEU A 148 -1.92 6.63 6.25
CA LEU A 148 -1.99 7.25 4.90
C LEU A 148 -0.67 7.89 4.43
N TRP A 149 0.27 8.18 5.32
CA TRP A 149 1.54 8.83 4.98
C TRP A 149 2.37 8.06 3.94
N THR A 150 2.15 6.76 3.81
CA THR A 150 2.86 5.92 2.83
C THR A 150 2.40 6.14 1.39
N LEU A 151 1.16 6.66 1.18
CA LEU A 151 0.61 6.94 -0.16
C LEU A 151 1.42 8.02 -0.90
N TYR A 152 1.96 8.99 -0.17
CA TYR A 152 2.89 9.98 -0.72
C TYR A 152 4.13 9.33 -1.34
N TRP A 153 4.70 8.36 -0.65
CA TRP A 153 5.87 7.63 -1.12
C TRP A 153 5.54 6.68 -2.27
N GLU A 154 4.38 6.05 -2.22
CA GLU A 154 3.88 5.22 -3.32
C GLU A 154 3.70 6.05 -4.59
N PHE A 155 3.10 7.24 -4.47
CA PHE A 155 2.92 8.14 -5.59
C PHE A 155 4.26 8.65 -6.15
N LYS A 156 5.25 8.94 -5.31
CA LYS A 156 6.62 9.26 -5.75
C LYS A 156 7.25 8.13 -6.55
N CYS A 157 7.09 6.88 -6.13
CA CYS A 157 7.56 5.73 -6.90
C CYS A 157 6.87 5.66 -8.29
N TYR A 158 5.59 6.01 -8.38
CA TYR A 158 4.89 6.07 -9.68
C TYR A 158 5.45 7.17 -10.58
N LEU A 159 5.73 8.36 -10.02
CA LEU A 159 6.37 9.44 -10.76
C LEU A 159 7.78 9.07 -11.20
N ALA A 160 8.56 8.36 -10.38
CA ALA A 160 9.88 7.88 -10.77
C ALA A 160 9.81 6.93 -11.98
N VAL A 161 8.88 5.97 -12.00
CA VAL A 161 8.66 5.11 -13.19
C VAL A 161 8.24 5.92 -14.40
N LEU A 162 7.36 6.92 -14.23
CA LEU A 162 6.93 7.81 -15.31
C LEU A 162 8.12 8.56 -15.91
N VAL A 163 8.91 9.23 -15.06
CA VAL A 163 10.07 10.04 -15.50
C VAL A 163 11.10 9.15 -16.20
N LEU A 164 11.52 8.05 -15.57
CA LEU A 164 12.48 7.10 -16.17
C LEU A 164 11.94 6.50 -17.47
N GLY A 165 10.66 6.29 -17.57
CA GLY A 165 10.00 5.78 -18.75
C GLY A 165 9.97 6.79 -19.90
N VAL A 166 9.61 8.04 -19.64
CA VAL A 166 9.60 9.14 -20.63
C VAL A 166 11.01 9.44 -21.12
N LEU A 167 12.01 9.44 -20.22
CA LEU A 167 13.41 9.60 -20.58
C LEU A 167 14.00 8.38 -21.35
N GLY A 168 13.22 7.30 -21.50
CA GLY A 168 13.68 6.10 -22.20
C GLY A 168 14.63 5.21 -21.41
N CYS A 169 14.98 5.57 -20.16
CA CYS A 169 15.90 4.80 -19.32
C CYS A 169 15.40 3.37 -19.07
N LEU A 170 14.09 3.16 -19.00
CA LEU A 170 13.50 1.83 -18.76
C LEU A 170 13.59 0.89 -19.97
N LYS A 171 14.09 1.34 -21.12
CA LYS A 171 14.42 0.48 -22.29
C LYS A 171 15.68 -0.35 -22.01
N TRP A 172 16.58 0.13 -21.15
CA TRP A 172 17.80 -0.57 -20.82
C TRP A 172 17.54 -1.57 -19.68
N ARG A 173 17.88 -2.83 -19.90
CA ARG A 173 17.62 -3.92 -18.94
C ARG A 173 18.33 -3.75 -17.59
N LEU A 174 19.44 -3.02 -17.57
CA LEU A 174 20.24 -2.79 -16.36
C LEU A 174 19.75 -1.63 -15.51
N THR A 175 18.91 -0.72 -16.02
CA THR A 175 18.45 0.46 -15.25
C THR A 175 17.79 0.06 -13.92
N VAL A 176 16.85 -0.87 -13.95
CA VAL A 176 16.13 -1.29 -12.74
C VAL A 176 17.04 -2.04 -11.75
N PRO A 177 17.87 -3.02 -12.17
CA PRO A 177 18.89 -3.62 -11.27
C PRO A 177 19.86 -2.60 -10.67
N MET A 178 20.31 -1.62 -11.47
CA MET A 178 21.20 -0.56 -10.94
C MET A 178 20.51 0.30 -9.90
N ILE A 179 19.25 0.70 -10.12
CA ILE A 179 18.46 1.44 -9.10
C ILE A 179 18.34 0.62 -7.83
N PHE A 180 18.05 -0.68 -7.93
CA PHE A 180 17.99 -1.56 -6.78
C PHE A 180 19.32 -1.60 -6.02
N LEU A 181 20.43 -1.78 -6.71
CA LEU A 181 21.77 -1.83 -6.08
C LEU A 181 22.16 -0.48 -5.45
N LEU A 182 21.85 0.64 -6.12
CA LEU A 182 22.10 1.99 -5.59
C LEU A 182 21.26 2.28 -4.34
N THR A 183 19.99 1.89 -4.34
CA THR A 183 19.13 2.08 -3.17
C THR A 183 19.52 1.16 -2.02
N LEU A 184 19.99 -0.06 -2.30
CA LEU A 184 20.52 -0.98 -1.30
C LEU A 184 21.82 -0.42 -0.70
N ALA A 185 22.79 -0.03 -1.54
CA ALA A 185 24.03 0.57 -1.10
C ALA A 185 23.79 1.85 -0.30
N GLY A 186 22.89 2.73 -0.79
CA GLY A 186 22.48 3.94 -0.09
C GLY A 186 21.87 3.66 1.29
N SER A 187 21.00 2.63 1.39
CA SER A 187 20.40 2.23 2.66
C SER A 187 21.46 1.72 3.65
N ILE A 188 22.42 0.92 3.18
CA ILE A 188 23.54 0.43 4.01
C ILE A 188 24.42 1.61 4.45
N THR A 189 24.78 2.50 3.53
CA THR A 189 25.60 3.68 3.83
C THR A 189 24.89 4.61 4.83
N ALA A 190 23.59 4.89 4.62
CA ALA A 190 22.83 5.72 5.55
C ALA A 190 22.79 5.12 6.96
N ARG A 191 22.71 3.79 7.07
CA ARG A 191 22.74 3.07 8.35
C ARG A 191 24.11 3.17 9.02
N ILE A 192 25.20 2.97 8.26
CA ILE A 192 26.58 3.04 8.79
C ILE A 192 26.93 4.48 9.19
N ALA A 193 26.51 5.45 8.39
CA ALA A 193 26.74 6.88 8.65
C ALA A 193 25.79 7.48 9.69
N HIS A 194 24.90 6.68 10.30
CA HIS A 194 23.91 7.13 11.29
C HIS A 194 23.08 8.33 10.81
N ILE A 195 22.61 8.28 9.54
CA ILE A 195 21.79 9.36 8.97
C ILE A 195 20.36 9.24 9.50
N ASP A 196 19.95 10.16 10.41
CA ASP A 196 18.63 10.18 11.04
C ASP A 196 17.59 11.05 10.29
N SER A 197 17.77 11.22 8.98
CA SER A 197 16.81 11.94 8.14
C SER A 197 15.64 11.07 7.73
N ILE A 198 14.44 11.40 8.18
CA ILE A 198 13.18 10.73 7.79
C ILE A 198 13.01 10.71 6.26
N LEU A 199 13.35 11.84 5.60
CA LEU A 199 13.25 11.95 4.15
C LEU A 199 14.19 10.96 3.44
N VAL A 200 15.46 10.90 3.85
CA VAL A 200 16.47 10.00 3.27
C VAL A 200 16.08 8.54 3.52
N ASN A 201 15.80 8.20 4.77
CA ASN A 201 15.51 6.82 5.17
C ASN A 201 14.24 6.28 4.49
N ASN A 202 13.16 7.06 4.42
CA ASN A 202 11.95 6.64 3.73
C ASN A 202 12.12 6.58 2.20
N THR A 203 12.87 7.51 1.60
CA THR A 203 13.20 7.46 0.17
C THR A 203 13.93 6.16 -0.17
N LEU A 204 14.99 5.86 0.55
CA LEU A 204 15.80 4.66 0.34
C LEU A 204 14.98 3.39 0.60
N ARG A 205 14.24 3.34 1.71
CA ARG A 205 13.38 2.21 2.07
C ARG A 205 12.39 1.86 0.96
N PHE A 206 11.58 2.84 0.57
CA PHE A 206 10.50 2.57 -0.38
C PHE A 206 11.00 2.38 -1.80
N ALA A 207 12.06 3.09 -2.20
CA ALA A 207 12.72 2.85 -3.48
C ALA A 207 13.37 1.47 -3.55
N LEU A 208 14.00 0.99 -2.46
CA LEU A 208 14.58 -0.35 -2.38
C LEU A 208 13.50 -1.43 -2.56
N MET A 209 12.40 -1.35 -1.80
CA MET A 209 11.34 -2.35 -1.85
C MET A 209 10.60 -2.34 -3.18
N PHE A 210 10.33 -1.15 -3.71
CA PHE A 210 9.69 -0.98 -5.01
C PHE A 210 10.58 -1.51 -6.14
N SER A 211 11.87 -1.15 -6.14
CA SER A 211 12.81 -1.62 -7.16
C SER A 211 13.06 -3.13 -7.08
N ALA A 212 13.00 -3.75 -5.88
CA ALA A 212 13.06 -5.21 -5.74
C ALA A 212 11.93 -5.90 -6.52
N GLY A 213 10.69 -5.42 -6.39
CA GLY A 213 9.56 -5.93 -7.18
C GLY A 213 9.73 -5.68 -8.69
N ALA A 214 10.25 -4.52 -9.06
CA ALA A 214 10.55 -4.17 -10.45
C ALA A 214 11.66 -5.08 -11.04
N VAL A 215 12.69 -5.45 -10.26
CA VAL A 215 13.73 -6.44 -10.65
C VAL A 215 13.09 -7.80 -10.98
N VAL A 216 12.18 -8.28 -10.12
CA VAL A 216 11.47 -9.54 -10.38
C VAL A 216 10.69 -9.45 -11.70
N TYR A 217 10.10 -8.30 -12.04
CA TYR A 217 9.44 -8.10 -13.34
C TYR A 217 10.42 -8.16 -14.52
N VAL A 218 11.56 -7.48 -14.43
CA VAL A 218 12.58 -7.47 -15.50
C VAL A 218 13.09 -8.88 -15.80
N PHE A 219 13.32 -9.67 -14.76
CA PHE A 219 13.85 -11.04 -14.88
C PHE A 219 12.78 -12.13 -14.85
N ARG A 220 11.48 -11.82 -14.95
CA ARG A 220 10.36 -12.75 -14.82
C ARG A 220 10.41 -13.96 -15.77
N HIS A 221 11.12 -13.87 -16.88
CA HIS A 221 11.31 -14.98 -17.84
C HIS A 221 12.53 -15.84 -17.54
N ARG A 222 13.44 -15.39 -16.67
CA ARG A 222 14.66 -16.09 -16.28
C ARG A 222 14.58 -16.69 -14.87
N ILE A 223 13.81 -16.07 -14.00
CA ILE A 223 13.63 -16.52 -12.61
C ILE A 223 12.65 -17.71 -12.60
N PRO A 224 13.06 -18.90 -12.12
CA PRO A 224 12.16 -20.03 -12.01
C PRO A 224 11.08 -19.77 -10.98
N ALA A 225 9.84 -20.13 -11.31
CA ALA A 225 8.69 -20.01 -10.40
C ALA A 225 8.37 -21.39 -9.82
N ASN A 226 8.83 -21.65 -8.59
CA ASN A 226 8.57 -22.92 -7.89
C ASN A 226 8.45 -22.69 -6.38
N TRP A 227 7.76 -23.61 -5.69
CA TRP A 227 7.54 -23.55 -4.25
C TRP A 227 8.81 -23.75 -3.41
N GLY A 228 9.81 -24.46 -3.94
CA GLY A 228 11.10 -24.62 -3.25
C GLY A 228 11.81 -23.30 -3.03
N LEU A 229 11.89 -22.47 -4.08
CA LEU A 229 12.48 -21.12 -3.95
C LEU A 229 11.60 -20.18 -3.12
N VAL A 230 10.28 -20.35 -3.13
CA VAL A 230 9.38 -19.60 -2.22
C VAL A 230 9.68 -19.97 -0.77
N ALA A 231 9.90 -21.24 -0.46
CA ALA A 231 10.30 -21.70 0.87
C ALA A 231 11.68 -21.14 1.28
N VAL A 232 12.67 -21.19 0.37
CA VAL A 232 13.99 -20.58 0.62
C VAL A 232 13.85 -19.08 0.89
N ALA A 233 13.06 -18.35 0.10
CA ALA A 233 12.80 -16.93 0.33
C ALA A 233 12.18 -16.69 1.71
N ALA A 234 11.20 -17.52 2.13
CA ALA A 234 10.61 -17.43 3.46
C ALA A 234 11.63 -17.66 4.59
N VAL A 235 12.53 -18.63 4.43
CA VAL A 235 13.61 -18.88 5.39
C VAL A 235 14.56 -17.70 5.48
N VAL A 236 14.99 -17.13 4.34
CA VAL A 236 15.87 -15.95 4.31
C VAL A 236 15.18 -14.75 4.97
N ILE A 237 13.88 -14.53 4.72
CA ILE A 237 13.10 -13.47 5.36
C ILE A 237 13.07 -13.71 6.88
N GLY A 238 12.75 -14.92 7.33
CA GLY A 238 12.73 -15.26 8.76
C GLY A 238 14.08 -15.02 9.43
N TRP A 239 15.18 -15.49 8.83
CA TRP A 239 16.52 -15.26 9.33
C TRP A 239 16.88 -13.76 9.35
N SER A 240 16.51 -13.01 8.32
CA SER A 240 16.84 -11.58 8.24
C SER A 240 16.19 -10.73 9.34
N THR A 241 15.15 -11.21 10.02
CA THR A 241 14.51 -10.50 11.13
C THR A 241 15.44 -10.32 12.33
N THR A 242 16.49 -11.16 12.44
CA THR A 242 17.51 -11.04 13.48
C THR A 242 18.57 -9.99 13.16
N ALA A 243 18.61 -9.47 11.92
CA ALA A 243 19.53 -8.44 11.49
C ALA A 243 19.09 -7.04 11.93
N GLY A 244 20.00 -6.08 11.88
CA GLY A 244 19.72 -4.69 12.25
C GLY A 244 18.68 -4.00 11.36
N ASP A 245 18.63 -4.33 10.05
CA ASP A 245 17.53 -4.02 9.14
C ASP A 245 17.33 -5.21 8.19
N TYR A 246 16.20 -5.89 8.32
CA TYR A 246 15.88 -7.08 7.55
C TYR A 246 15.85 -6.85 6.03
N ARG A 247 15.60 -5.62 5.57
CA ARG A 247 15.46 -5.26 4.15
C ARG A 247 16.73 -5.48 3.36
N PHE A 248 17.89 -5.35 3.98
CA PHE A 248 19.17 -5.59 3.30
C PHE A 248 19.28 -6.99 2.72
N TYR A 249 18.66 -7.97 3.37
CA TYR A 249 18.66 -9.37 2.96
C TYR A 249 17.32 -9.81 2.35
N ALA A 250 16.22 -9.23 2.83
CA ALA A 250 14.87 -9.69 2.50
C ALA A 250 14.20 -8.94 1.35
N ALA A 251 14.75 -7.83 0.84
CA ALA A 251 14.07 -7.03 -0.18
C ALA A 251 13.71 -7.87 -1.44
N LEU A 252 14.67 -8.56 -2.04
CA LEU A 252 14.42 -9.46 -3.17
C LEU A 252 13.66 -10.73 -2.78
N PRO A 253 14.01 -11.44 -1.69
CA PRO A 253 13.23 -12.59 -1.23
C PRO A 253 11.75 -12.26 -0.95
N LEU A 254 11.43 -11.13 -0.33
CA LEU A 254 10.05 -10.73 -0.06
C LEU A 254 9.29 -10.43 -1.36
N ALA A 255 9.91 -9.69 -2.28
CA ALA A 255 9.34 -9.44 -3.60
C ALA A 255 9.10 -10.76 -4.37
N TYR A 256 10.09 -11.66 -4.38
CA TYR A 256 9.98 -12.97 -5.01
C TYR A 256 8.86 -13.80 -4.38
N LEU A 257 8.86 -13.93 -3.06
CA LEU A 257 7.85 -14.70 -2.33
C LEU A 257 6.44 -14.24 -2.70
N LEU A 258 6.16 -12.94 -2.59
CA LEU A 258 4.81 -12.40 -2.84
C LEU A 258 4.39 -12.57 -4.30
N ILE A 259 5.27 -12.25 -5.25
CA ILE A 259 4.93 -12.29 -6.68
C ILE A 259 4.80 -13.73 -7.17
N VAL A 260 5.75 -14.58 -6.80
CA VAL A 260 5.78 -15.98 -7.26
C VAL A 260 4.72 -16.82 -6.57
N ALA A 261 4.58 -16.74 -5.25
CA ALA A 261 3.49 -17.41 -4.55
C ALA A 261 2.13 -16.98 -5.11
N GLY A 262 1.92 -15.66 -5.31
CA GLY A 262 0.70 -15.14 -5.93
C GLY A 262 0.44 -15.68 -7.32
N SER A 263 1.49 -15.98 -8.09
CA SER A 263 1.37 -16.57 -9.42
C SER A 263 1.16 -18.08 -9.40
N LEU A 264 1.70 -18.79 -8.40
CA LEU A 264 1.59 -20.25 -8.25
C LEU A 264 0.28 -20.70 -7.59
N ILE A 265 -0.31 -19.85 -6.74
CA ILE A 265 -1.59 -20.14 -6.11
C ILE A 265 -2.69 -20.13 -7.17
N LYS A 266 -3.19 -21.34 -7.52
CA LYS A 266 -4.23 -21.55 -8.53
C LYS A 266 -5.63 -21.76 -7.94
N VAL A 267 -5.78 -21.64 -6.62
CA VAL A 267 -7.05 -21.86 -5.92
C VAL A 267 -8.09 -20.84 -6.39
N PRO A 268 -9.23 -21.26 -6.97
CA PRO A 268 -10.23 -20.34 -7.54
C PRO A 268 -10.78 -19.34 -6.53
N ARG A 269 -10.95 -19.73 -5.26
CA ARG A 269 -11.45 -18.89 -4.17
C ARG A 269 -10.51 -17.72 -3.83
N LEU A 270 -9.20 -17.84 -4.11
CA LEU A 270 -8.20 -16.79 -3.87
C LEU A 270 -7.97 -15.88 -5.09
N ARG A 271 -8.66 -16.15 -6.21
CA ARG A 271 -8.66 -15.27 -7.38
C ARG A 271 -9.69 -14.16 -7.21
N LEU A 272 -9.44 -13.25 -6.30
CA LEU A 272 -10.37 -12.17 -6.00
C LEU A 272 -10.53 -11.24 -7.21
N LYS A 273 -11.76 -11.15 -7.73
CA LYS A 273 -12.11 -10.24 -8.83
C LYS A 273 -12.14 -8.77 -8.40
N ASN A 274 -12.49 -8.53 -7.12
CA ASN A 274 -12.59 -7.22 -6.51
C ASN A 274 -11.35 -6.98 -5.64
N ASP A 275 -10.74 -5.81 -5.76
CA ASP A 275 -9.54 -5.44 -4.99
C ASP A 275 -9.95 -4.53 -3.81
N LEU A 276 -10.37 -5.14 -2.72
CA LEU A 276 -10.75 -4.41 -1.50
C LEU A 276 -9.53 -3.93 -0.68
N SER A 277 -8.30 -4.32 -1.08
CA SER A 277 -7.11 -4.07 -0.27
C SER A 277 -6.84 -2.60 -0.03
N TYR A 278 -7.15 -1.73 -1.01
CA TYR A 278 -6.94 -0.30 -0.87
C TYR A 278 -7.93 0.31 0.13
N GLY A 279 -9.23 0.01 0.02
CA GLY A 279 -10.22 0.43 1.00
C GLY A 279 -9.90 -0.09 2.41
N MET A 280 -9.51 -1.37 2.54
CA MET A 280 -9.06 -1.94 3.83
C MET A 280 -7.89 -1.15 4.41
N TYR A 281 -6.94 -0.73 3.58
CA TYR A 281 -5.77 0.01 4.03
C TYR A 281 -6.10 1.43 4.51
N ILE A 282 -6.91 2.18 3.75
CA ILE A 282 -7.15 3.60 4.04
C ILE A 282 -8.19 3.83 5.15
N TYR A 283 -9.22 2.97 5.26
CA TYR A 283 -10.28 3.13 6.26
C TYR A 283 -9.99 2.42 7.60
N ALA A 284 -8.99 1.54 7.64
CA ALA A 284 -8.69 0.78 8.85
C ALA A 284 -8.36 1.67 10.05
N PHE A 285 -7.43 2.60 9.89
CA PHE A 285 -6.95 3.42 11.01
C PHE A 285 -8.06 4.29 11.62
N PRO A 286 -8.85 5.08 10.86
CA PRO A 286 -9.99 5.82 11.44
C PRO A 286 -11.04 4.90 12.06
N MET A 287 -11.28 3.70 11.51
CA MET A 287 -12.17 2.73 12.13
C MET A 287 -11.60 2.20 13.45
N GLN A 288 -10.31 1.87 13.50
CA GLN A 288 -9.64 1.45 14.72
C GLN A 288 -9.73 2.53 15.81
N GLN A 289 -9.56 3.80 15.47
CA GLN A 289 -9.71 4.89 16.41
C GLN A 289 -11.14 5.04 16.94
N LEU A 290 -12.15 4.89 16.10
CA LEU A 290 -13.55 4.84 16.56
C LEU A 290 -13.81 3.67 17.51
N LEU A 291 -13.29 2.49 17.19
CA LEU A 291 -13.43 1.31 18.06
C LEU A 291 -12.67 1.49 19.39
N ALA A 292 -11.53 2.17 19.37
CA ALA A 292 -10.82 2.52 20.60
C ALA A 292 -11.62 3.52 21.47
N THR A 293 -12.28 4.49 20.82
CA THR A 293 -13.16 5.46 21.53
C THR A 293 -14.33 4.78 22.25
N VAL A 294 -14.88 3.68 21.72
CA VAL A 294 -15.92 2.89 22.41
C VAL A 294 -15.36 1.86 23.40
N GLY A 295 -14.05 1.91 23.70
CA GLY A 295 -13.42 1.07 24.72
C GLY A 295 -12.98 -0.32 24.28
N LEU A 296 -13.15 -0.69 22.98
CA LEU A 296 -12.77 -2.01 22.48
C LEU A 296 -11.25 -2.25 22.46
N ALA A 297 -10.43 -1.22 22.68
CA ALA A 297 -9.00 -1.35 22.91
C ALA A 297 -8.65 -2.30 24.08
N SER A 298 -9.56 -2.42 25.07
CA SER A 298 -9.43 -3.33 26.21
C SER A 298 -9.41 -4.82 25.85
N TRP A 299 -9.84 -5.20 24.62
CA TRP A 299 -9.83 -6.60 24.14
C TRP A 299 -8.43 -7.10 23.77
N GLY A 300 -7.40 -6.24 23.92
CA GLY A 300 -6.02 -6.54 23.53
C GLY A 300 -5.81 -6.57 22.01
N ALA A 301 -4.56 -6.54 21.58
CA ALA A 301 -4.21 -6.34 20.17
C ALA A 301 -4.85 -7.35 19.21
N VAL A 302 -4.94 -8.63 19.58
CA VAL A 302 -5.49 -9.66 18.69
C VAL A 302 -7.01 -9.52 18.56
N GLY A 303 -7.75 -9.42 19.67
CA GLY A 303 -9.20 -9.24 19.65
C GLY A 303 -9.60 -7.96 18.94
N PHE A 304 -8.91 -6.87 19.26
CA PHE A 304 -9.10 -5.57 18.62
C PHE A 304 -8.80 -5.62 17.11
N GLY A 305 -7.73 -6.33 16.69
CA GLY A 305 -7.39 -6.51 15.29
C GLY A 305 -8.47 -7.27 14.50
N ILE A 306 -9.06 -8.31 15.10
CA ILE A 306 -10.17 -9.06 14.48
C ILE A 306 -11.37 -8.16 14.28
N VAL A 307 -11.83 -7.48 15.34
CA VAL A 307 -13.01 -6.60 15.28
C VAL A 307 -12.78 -5.44 14.31
N SER A 308 -11.59 -4.83 14.36
CA SER A 308 -11.21 -3.75 13.43
C SER A 308 -11.22 -4.20 11.97
N THR A 309 -10.70 -5.40 11.70
CA THR A 309 -10.74 -5.98 10.36
C THR A 309 -12.17 -6.15 9.88
N LEU A 310 -13.03 -6.77 10.70
CA LEU A 310 -14.44 -7.01 10.35
C LEU A 310 -15.22 -5.71 10.18
N ALA A 311 -15.03 -4.72 11.06
CA ALA A 311 -15.67 -3.42 10.97
C ALA A 311 -15.21 -2.58 9.76
N THR A 312 -13.99 -2.79 9.29
CA THR A 312 -13.46 -2.07 8.10
C THR A 312 -14.00 -2.65 6.78
N VAL A 313 -14.35 -3.95 6.74
CA VAL A 313 -14.83 -4.59 5.50
C VAL A 313 -16.01 -3.86 4.83
N PRO A 314 -17.09 -3.45 5.52
CA PRO A 314 -18.18 -2.72 4.90
C PRO A 314 -17.75 -1.41 4.24
N LEU A 315 -16.88 -0.64 4.89
CA LEU A 315 -16.34 0.62 4.34
C LEU A 315 -15.46 0.35 3.11
N ALA A 316 -14.60 -0.64 3.18
CA ALA A 316 -13.76 -1.04 2.05
C ALA A 316 -14.61 -1.53 0.85
N ALA A 317 -15.68 -2.29 1.11
CA ALA A 317 -16.61 -2.71 0.08
C ALA A 317 -17.35 -1.51 -0.52
N ALA A 318 -17.89 -0.61 0.30
CA ALA A 318 -18.53 0.61 -0.16
C ALA A 318 -17.57 1.46 -1.02
N SER A 319 -16.34 1.66 -0.56
CA SER A 319 -15.29 2.36 -1.31
C SER A 319 -15.06 1.72 -2.68
N TRP A 320 -14.87 0.40 -2.73
CA TRP A 320 -14.63 -0.31 -3.98
C TRP A 320 -15.81 -0.17 -4.96
N PHE A 321 -17.03 -0.49 -4.53
CA PHE A 321 -18.18 -0.54 -5.43
C PHE A 321 -18.70 0.85 -5.83
N LEU A 322 -18.64 1.83 -4.93
CA LEU A 322 -19.22 3.16 -5.17
C LEU A 322 -18.20 4.14 -5.76
N ILE A 323 -16.90 3.99 -5.45
CA ILE A 323 -15.87 4.98 -5.77
C ILE A 323 -14.80 4.38 -6.70
N GLU A 324 -14.00 3.43 -6.20
CA GLU A 324 -12.80 2.97 -6.89
C GLU A 324 -13.12 2.31 -8.23
N ARG A 325 -14.04 1.34 -8.25
CA ARG A 325 -14.45 0.63 -9.47
C ARG A 325 -15.03 1.58 -10.50
N ARG A 326 -15.78 2.61 -10.08
CA ARG A 326 -16.34 3.63 -10.99
C ARG A 326 -15.22 4.51 -11.56
N ALA A 327 -14.33 5.03 -10.72
CA ALA A 327 -13.18 5.82 -11.15
C ALA A 327 -12.31 5.06 -12.16
N LEU A 328 -12.05 3.78 -11.91
CA LEU A 328 -11.23 2.94 -12.78
C LEU A 328 -11.84 2.68 -14.17
N ARG A 329 -13.15 2.86 -14.37
CA ARG A 329 -13.78 2.78 -15.71
C ARG A 329 -13.29 3.89 -16.64
N TYR A 330 -12.90 5.04 -16.09
CA TYR A 330 -12.34 6.15 -16.85
C TYR A 330 -10.84 5.97 -17.19
N LYS A 331 -10.24 4.84 -16.81
CA LYS A 331 -8.83 4.52 -17.10
C LYS A 331 -8.57 4.30 -18.60
N THR A 332 -9.53 3.71 -19.32
CA THR A 332 -9.40 3.45 -20.75
C THR A 332 -9.93 4.64 -21.55
N THR A 333 -9.03 5.46 -22.11
CA THR A 333 -9.36 6.14 -23.35
C THR A 333 -9.55 5.05 -24.40
N ARG A 334 -10.76 4.91 -24.94
CA ARG A 334 -11.02 4.12 -26.16
C ARG A 334 -10.05 4.66 -27.22
N THR A 335 -8.97 3.97 -27.49
CA THR A 335 -8.36 4.03 -28.80
C THR A 335 -9.42 3.48 -29.74
N ALA A 336 -9.93 4.34 -30.62
CA ALA A 336 -10.76 3.89 -31.73
C ALA A 336 -9.99 2.77 -32.44
N PRO A 337 -10.68 1.68 -32.89
CA PRO A 337 -10.01 0.66 -33.69
C PRO A 337 -9.35 1.37 -34.85
N THR A 338 -8.07 1.14 -35.06
CA THR A 338 -7.39 1.57 -36.27
C THR A 338 -8.05 0.87 -37.45
N PRO A 339 -8.28 1.55 -38.59
CA PRO A 339 -8.97 0.97 -39.75
C PRO A 339 -8.29 -0.27 -40.36
N ASN A 340 -7.18 -0.73 -39.81
CA ASN A 340 -6.37 -1.89 -40.26
C ASN A 340 -6.31 -3.01 -39.21
N ASP A 341 -7.34 -3.21 -38.38
CA ASP A 341 -7.40 -4.39 -37.51
C ASP A 341 -7.94 -5.59 -38.32
N PRO A 342 -7.11 -6.64 -38.60
CA PRO A 342 -7.53 -7.76 -39.43
C PRO A 342 -8.63 -8.65 -38.84
N ALA A 343 -9.16 -8.29 -37.68
CA ALA A 343 -10.27 -8.97 -37.02
C ALA A 343 -11.67 -8.39 -37.40
N ALA A 344 -11.74 -7.45 -38.36
CA ALA A 344 -12.98 -6.80 -38.80
C ALA A 344 -13.54 -7.31 -40.13
N GLU A 345 -13.04 -8.43 -40.64
CA GLU A 345 -13.70 -9.08 -41.79
C GLU A 345 -14.91 -9.87 -41.30
N PRO A 346 -16.13 -9.59 -41.82
CA PRO A 346 -17.29 -10.43 -41.58
C PRO A 346 -17.09 -11.77 -42.28
N ALA A 347 -17.40 -12.88 -41.58
CA ALA A 347 -17.40 -14.21 -42.13
C ALA A 347 -18.24 -14.26 -43.43
N PRO A 348 -17.76 -14.89 -44.50
CA PRO A 348 -18.55 -15.00 -45.76
C PRO A 348 -19.81 -15.83 -45.51
N SER A 349 -20.89 -15.35 -46.04
CA SER A 349 -22.24 -15.93 -46.04
C SER A 349 -22.33 -17.33 -46.70
#